data_3149f6e6e212d579b809e1692f5a54fd
#
_entry.id   3149f6e6e212d579b809e1692f5a54fd
#
_cell.length_a   1.000
_cell.length_b   1.000
_cell.length_c   1.000
_cell.angle_alpha   90.00
_cell.angle_beta   90.00
_cell.angle_gamma   90.00
#
_symmetry.space_group_name_H-M   'P 1'
#
loop_
_entity.id
_entity.type
_entity.pdbx_description
1 polymer ?
#
loop_
_entity_poly.entity_id
_entity_poly.type
_entity_poly.pdbx_seq_one_letter_code
_entity_poly.pdbx_strand_id
1 'polypeptide(L)'
;SQNIYTYCHNEPVVKYDKNGNASDSCITLFVEGSADVKIDITERLNQTMEEGYNEISKYCMEHGLAETIVYFVENVKTGGKWDLKNRANWNLRKGETYIYNDIPLRWDEPGNISFGYIGSAIFGTDVLQLGAGMYQIMSGTSYWGYVSSYGDDPLDSMCIQYGYLLKNQVRFVYMGVTETLEEFEIKFKEVHQ
;
A
#
# COMPACT_ATOMS: atom_id res chain seq x y z
N SER A 1 -2.91 -24.51 -16.35
CA SER A 1 -2.01 -23.48 -16.90
C SER A 1 -0.86 -24.21 -17.57
N GLN A 2 -0.80 -24.14 -18.89
CA GLN A 2 0.34 -24.71 -19.61
C GLN A 2 1.58 -23.89 -19.27
N ASN A 3 2.63 -24.58 -18.84
CA ASN A 3 3.90 -23.97 -18.54
C ASN A 3 4.51 -23.46 -19.87
N ILE A 4 4.59 -22.16 -20.06
CA ILE A 4 5.15 -21.52 -21.26
C ILE A 4 6.56 -22.02 -21.58
N TYR A 5 7.33 -22.41 -20.56
CA TYR A 5 8.67 -22.97 -20.72
C TYR A 5 8.69 -24.33 -21.40
N THR A 6 7.65 -25.14 -21.21
CA THR A 6 7.53 -26.46 -21.86
C THR A 6 7.19 -26.31 -23.34
N TYR A 7 6.46 -25.24 -23.72
CA TYR A 7 6.07 -24.98 -25.10
C TYR A 7 7.26 -24.56 -25.98
N CYS A 8 8.25 -23.87 -25.42
CA CYS A 8 9.44 -23.41 -26.14
C CYS A 8 10.72 -24.14 -25.72
N HIS A 9 10.67 -25.46 -25.58
CA HIS A 9 11.81 -26.33 -25.28
C HIS A 9 12.50 -26.15 -23.92
N ASN A 10 11.79 -25.70 -22.90
CA ASN A 10 12.33 -25.57 -21.53
C ASN A 10 13.57 -24.67 -21.38
N GLU A 11 13.82 -23.79 -22.32
CA GLU A 11 14.90 -22.82 -22.18
C GLU A 11 14.46 -21.64 -21.31
N PRO A 12 15.33 -21.09 -20.46
CA PRO A 12 15.02 -19.92 -19.62
C PRO A 12 14.99 -18.64 -20.44
N VAL A 13 14.32 -18.68 -21.58
CA VAL A 13 14.20 -17.61 -22.55
C VAL A 13 12.73 -17.56 -22.95
N VAL A 14 12.14 -16.38 -22.86
CA VAL A 14 10.78 -16.19 -23.37
C VAL A 14 10.82 -16.22 -24.90
N LYS A 15 10.38 -17.33 -25.48
CA LYS A 15 10.19 -17.46 -26.93
C LYS A 15 8.74 -17.09 -27.25
N TYR A 16 8.57 -16.06 -28.04
CA TYR A 16 7.26 -15.63 -28.52
C TYR A 16 7.00 -16.20 -29.91
N ASP A 17 5.99 -17.05 -30.02
CA ASP A 17 5.48 -17.56 -31.29
C ASP A 17 4.33 -16.68 -31.78
N LYS A 18 4.60 -15.90 -32.80
CA LYS A 18 3.66 -14.93 -33.36
C LYS A 18 2.48 -15.56 -34.10
N ASN A 19 2.61 -16.81 -34.54
CA ASN A 19 1.63 -17.45 -35.43
C ASN A 19 1.09 -18.78 -34.90
N GLY A 20 1.51 -19.26 -33.74
CA GLY A 20 1.07 -20.55 -33.19
C GLY A 20 1.56 -21.77 -33.98
N ASN A 21 2.46 -21.59 -34.94
CA ASN A 21 2.89 -22.60 -35.91
C ASN A 21 4.38 -22.86 -35.83
N ALA A 22 4.90 -23.27 -34.70
CA ALA A 22 6.29 -23.76 -34.60
C ALA A 22 7.44 -22.80 -34.95
N SER A 23 8.51 -23.09 -34.39
CA SER A 23 9.87 -22.64 -34.19
C SER A 23 10.54 -21.61 -35.13
N ASP A 24 10.06 -21.29 -36.27
CA ASP A 24 10.82 -20.48 -37.23
C ASP A 24 10.61 -18.97 -37.10
N SER A 25 9.70 -18.52 -36.23
CA SER A 25 9.41 -17.11 -35.97
C SER A 25 9.49 -16.73 -34.46
N CYS A 26 10.22 -17.50 -33.69
CA CYS A 26 10.42 -17.19 -32.28
C CYS A 26 11.40 -16.03 -32.08
N ILE A 27 10.92 -14.92 -31.52
CA ILE A 27 11.81 -13.88 -31.01
C ILE A 27 12.30 -14.33 -29.61
N THR A 28 13.60 -14.55 -29.50
CA THR A 28 14.23 -14.85 -28.21
C THR A 28 14.48 -13.54 -27.47
N LEU A 29 13.66 -13.26 -26.47
CA LEU A 29 13.94 -12.21 -25.51
C LEU A 29 14.83 -12.83 -24.43
N PHE A 30 16.10 -12.43 -24.39
CA PHE A 30 16.97 -12.75 -23.27
C PHE A 30 16.50 -11.96 -22.05
N VAL A 31 15.93 -12.63 -21.08
CA VAL A 31 15.81 -12.08 -19.74
C VAL A 31 17.11 -12.41 -19.05
N GLU A 32 18.04 -11.46 -18.99
CA GLU A 32 19.25 -11.58 -18.18
C GLU A 32 18.83 -11.72 -16.71
N GLY A 33 19.02 -12.91 -16.15
CA GLY A 33 18.75 -13.27 -14.77
C GLY A 33 17.26 -13.20 -14.42
N SER A 34 16.81 -13.96 -13.46
CA SER A 34 15.51 -13.74 -12.82
C SER A 34 15.56 -12.41 -12.06
N ALA A 35 15.51 -11.31 -12.78
CA ALA A 35 15.17 -10.05 -12.16
C ALA A 35 13.76 -10.25 -11.61
N ASP A 36 13.60 -10.22 -10.32
CA ASP A 36 12.29 -10.14 -9.68
C ASP A 36 11.50 -9.07 -10.42
N VAL A 37 10.40 -9.47 -11.04
CA VAL A 37 9.58 -8.54 -11.83
C VAL A 37 9.02 -7.54 -10.83
N LYS A 38 9.67 -6.39 -10.75
CA LYS A 38 9.23 -5.28 -9.90
C LYS A 38 8.05 -4.63 -10.59
N ILE A 39 6.90 -4.70 -9.97
CA ILE A 39 5.66 -4.12 -10.50
C ILE A 39 5.55 -2.69 -9.97
N ASP A 40 5.62 -1.71 -10.86
CA ASP A 40 5.37 -0.30 -10.50
C ASP A 40 3.87 -0.08 -10.31
N ILE A 41 3.52 0.39 -9.11
CA ILE A 41 2.16 0.69 -8.69
C ILE A 41 1.93 2.18 -8.42
N THR A 42 2.90 3.03 -8.71
CA THR A 42 2.90 4.46 -8.33
C THR A 42 1.64 5.19 -8.78
N GLU A 43 1.35 5.18 -10.08
CA GLU A 43 0.18 5.89 -10.62
C GLU A 43 -1.12 5.35 -10.03
N ARG A 44 -1.24 4.05 -9.97
CA ARG A 44 -2.44 3.38 -9.47
C ARG A 44 -2.68 3.63 -7.99
N LEU A 45 -1.61 3.60 -7.18
CA LEU A 45 -1.71 3.87 -5.74
C LEU A 45 -2.08 5.33 -5.49
N ASN A 46 -1.45 6.27 -6.20
CA ASN A 46 -1.79 7.69 -6.14
C ASN A 46 -3.25 7.95 -6.48
N GLN A 47 -3.76 7.37 -7.56
CA GLN A 47 -5.16 7.51 -7.95
C GLN A 47 -6.10 6.97 -6.86
N THR A 48 -5.82 5.77 -6.34
CA THR A 48 -6.64 5.14 -5.29
C THR A 48 -6.67 5.98 -4.01
N MET A 49 -5.52 6.51 -3.61
CA MET A 49 -5.39 7.37 -2.43
C MET A 49 -6.16 8.68 -2.59
N GLU A 50 -6.04 9.34 -3.74
CA GLU A 50 -6.72 10.61 -4.00
C GLU A 50 -8.25 10.43 -4.10
N GLU A 51 -8.71 9.39 -4.79
CA GLU A 51 -10.13 9.05 -4.85
C GLU A 51 -10.70 8.77 -3.45
N GLY A 52 -9.99 7.98 -2.62
CA GLY A 52 -10.40 7.68 -1.26
C GLY A 52 -10.43 8.91 -0.35
N TYR A 53 -9.41 9.76 -0.43
CA TYR A 53 -9.36 11.01 0.32
C TYR A 53 -10.54 11.94 -0.02
N ASN A 54 -10.81 12.12 -1.31
CA ASN A 54 -11.91 12.96 -1.78
C ASN A 54 -13.27 12.40 -1.36
N GLU A 55 -13.42 11.08 -1.41
CA GLU A 55 -14.65 10.40 -0.96
C GLU A 55 -14.90 10.61 0.54
N ILE A 56 -13.87 10.40 1.39
CA ILE A 56 -13.99 10.63 2.84
C ILE A 56 -14.25 12.09 3.16
N SER A 57 -13.55 13.01 2.50
CA SER A 57 -13.75 14.46 2.69
C SER A 57 -15.20 14.86 2.35
N LYS A 58 -15.72 14.38 1.23
CA LYS A 58 -17.09 14.62 0.82
C LYS A 58 -18.09 14.02 1.81
N TYR A 59 -17.89 12.76 2.19
CA TYR A 59 -18.77 12.07 3.15
C TYR A 59 -18.81 12.81 4.49
N CYS A 60 -17.65 13.35 4.95
CA CYS A 60 -17.58 14.14 6.18
C CYS A 60 -18.39 15.44 6.12
N MET A 61 -18.38 16.12 4.97
CA MET A 61 -19.20 17.33 4.76
C MET A 61 -20.69 17.02 4.76
N GLU A 62 -21.09 15.87 4.25
CA GLU A 62 -22.51 15.49 4.12
C GLU A 62 -23.09 14.86 5.40
N HIS A 63 -22.29 14.12 6.17
CA HIS A 63 -22.77 13.29 7.28
C HIS A 63 -22.14 13.66 8.65
N GLY A 64 -21.10 14.50 8.65
CA GLY A 64 -20.37 14.86 9.85
C GLY A 64 -19.34 13.82 10.28
N LEU A 65 -18.48 14.22 11.23
CA LEU A 65 -17.29 13.46 11.61
C LEU A 65 -17.60 12.07 12.19
N ALA A 66 -18.62 11.97 13.06
CA ALA A 66 -18.91 10.72 13.75
C ALA A 66 -19.31 9.59 12.79
N GLU A 67 -20.19 9.88 11.83
CA GLU A 67 -20.60 8.90 10.82
C GLU A 67 -19.46 8.60 9.85
N THR A 68 -18.63 9.59 9.53
CA THR A 68 -17.47 9.42 8.66
C THR A 68 -16.41 8.50 9.28
N ILE A 69 -16.20 8.56 10.58
CA ILE A 69 -15.30 7.63 11.28
C ILE A 69 -15.79 6.18 11.10
N VAL A 70 -17.08 5.93 11.28
CA VAL A 70 -17.66 4.59 11.09
C VAL A 70 -17.48 4.16 9.63
N TYR A 71 -17.79 5.04 8.70
CA TYR A 71 -17.65 4.77 7.27
C TYR A 71 -16.19 4.45 6.89
N PHE A 72 -15.22 5.23 7.39
CA PHE A 72 -13.80 4.99 7.17
C PHE A 72 -13.39 3.61 7.68
N VAL A 73 -13.73 3.26 8.93
CA VAL A 73 -13.40 1.96 9.54
C VAL A 73 -13.98 0.79 8.73
N GLU A 74 -15.23 0.89 8.28
CA GLU A 74 -15.86 -0.14 7.45
C GLU A 74 -15.15 -0.36 6.11
N ASN A 75 -14.51 0.68 5.57
CA ASN A 75 -13.82 0.61 4.29
C ASN A 75 -12.33 0.21 4.40
N VAL A 76 -11.69 0.40 5.55
CA VAL A 76 -10.28 -0.02 5.76
C VAL A 76 -10.15 -1.39 6.42
N LYS A 77 -11.21 -1.91 7.07
CA LYS A 77 -11.17 -3.23 7.69
C LYS A 77 -10.96 -4.34 6.65
N THR A 78 -10.60 -5.53 7.12
CA THR A 78 -10.44 -6.72 6.27
C THR A 78 -11.63 -6.94 5.35
N GLY A 79 -11.40 -6.99 4.04
CA GLY A 79 -12.42 -7.10 3.01
C GLY A 79 -13.10 -5.78 2.63
N GLY A 80 -12.76 -4.68 3.27
CA GLY A 80 -13.24 -3.34 2.94
C GLY A 80 -12.71 -2.82 1.61
N LYS A 81 -13.25 -1.69 1.16
CA LYS A 81 -12.92 -1.07 -0.13
C LYS A 81 -11.44 -0.71 -0.27
N TRP A 82 -10.80 -0.27 0.82
CA TRP A 82 -9.40 0.15 0.87
C TRP A 82 -8.45 -0.87 1.51
N ASP A 83 -8.91 -2.09 1.75
CA ASP A 83 -8.06 -3.22 2.12
C ASP A 83 -7.35 -3.79 0.88
N LEU A 84 -6.34 -3.08 0.38
CA LEU A 84 -5.71 -3.33 -0.91
C LEU A 84 -5.13 -4.74 -1.02
N LYS A 85 -4.56 -5.28 0.05
CA LYS A 85 -3.93 -6.61 0.08
C LYS A 85 -4.92 -7.75 -0.15
N ASN A 86 -6.21 -7.54 0.20
CA ASN A 86 -7.26 -8.53 0.04
C ASN A 86 -8.19 -8.25 -1.16
N ARG A 87 -7.91 -7.21 -1.95
CA ARG A 87 -8.67 -6.87 -3.15
C ARG A 87 -8.16 -7.61 -4.37
N ALA A 88 -9.00 -8.45 -4.96
CA ALA A 88 -8.64 -9.26 -6.12
C ALA A 88 -8.11 -8.42 -7.30
N ASN A 89 -8.65 -7.21 -7.50
CA ASN A 89 -8.20 -6.32 -8.54
C ASN A 89 -6.78 -5.78 -8.30
N TRP A 90 -6.30 -5.68 -7.06
CA TRP A 90 -4.93 -5.28 -6.75
C TRP A 90 -3.92 -6.40 -6.96
N ASN A 91 -4.32 -7.65 -6.72
CA ASN A 91 -3.49 -8.85 -6.91
C ASN A 91 -2.11 -8.76 -6.23
N LEU A 92 -2.06 -8.10 -5.07
CA LEU A 92 -0.83 -8.04 -4.27
C LEU A 92 -0.56 -9.42 -3.66
N ARG A 93 0.64 -9.94 -3.86
CA ARG A 93 1.00 -11.31 -3.43
C ARG A 93 2.14 -11.28 -2.42
N LYS A 94 1.96 -12.06 -1.38
CA LYS A 94 2.99 -12.24 -0.36
C LYS A 94 4.29 -12.76 -0.98
N GLY A 95 5.40 -12.10 -0.68
CA GLY A 95 6.73 -12.44 -1.21
C GLY A 95 7.09 -11.72 -2.52
N GLU A 96 6.17 -10.95 -3.11
CA GLU A 96 6.47 -10.06 -4.25
C GLU A 96 6.84 -8.66 -3.76
N THR A 97 7.63 -7.96 -4.57
CA THR A 97 8.05 -6.57 -4.34
C THR A 97 7.36 -5.66 -5.34
N TYR A 98 6.82 -4.55 -4.85
CA TYR A 98 6.14 -3.53 -5.63
C TYR A 98 6.93 -2.23 -5.58
N ILE A 99 6.91 -1.44 -6.64
CA ILE A 99 7.61 -0.15 -6.69
C ILE A 99 6.59 0.97 -6.54
N TYR A 100 6.88 1.89 -5.62
CA TYR A 100 6.13 3.12 -5.43
C TYR A 100 7.10 4.30 -5.25
N ASN A 101 7.10 5.27 -6.16
CA ASN A 101 8.04 6.39 -6.19
C ASN A 101 9.51 5.94 -6.06
N ASP A 102 9.90 4.91 -6.84
CA ASP A 102 11.22 4.27 -6.81
C ASP A 102 11.58 3.58 -5.48
N ILE A 103 10.62 3.40 -4.58
CA ILE A 103 10.80 2.71 -3.31
C ILE A 103 10.25 1.29 -3.44
N PRO A 104 11.06 0.25 -3.14
CA PRO A 104 10.57 -1.12 -3.13
C PRO A 104 9.72 -1.37 -1.89
N LEU A 105 8.49 -1.76 -2.08
CA LEU A 105 7.51 -2.05 -1.04
C LEU A 105 7.20 -3.54 -0.96
N ARG A 106 6.93 -4.03 0.24
CA ARG A 106 6.29 -5.34 0.45
C ARG A 106 4.83 -5.30 -0.01
N TRP A 107 4.25 -6.46 -0.22
CA TRP A 107 2.87 -6.66 -0.69
C TRP A 107 1.79 -6.03 0.20
N ASP A 108 2.03 -5.85 1.49
CA ASP A 108 1.08 -5.31 2.49
C ASP A 108 1.24 -3.79 2.73
N GLU A 109 2.39 -3.22 2.42
CA GLU A 109 2.71 -1.82 2.67
C GLU A 109 1.88 -0.81 1.87
N PRO A 110 1.50 -1.05 0.61
CA PRO A 110 0.62 -0.14 -0.13
C PRO A 110 -0.71 0.13 0.58
N GLY A 111 -1.24 -0.87 1.30
CA GLY A 111 -2.46 -0.72 2.11
C GLY A 111 -2.26 0.24 3.29
N ASN A 112 -1.12 0.14 3.99
CA ASN A 112 -0.78 1.00 5.11
C ASN A 112 -0.52 2.45 4.67
N ILE A 113 0.15 2.66 3.53
CA ILE A 113 0.33 3.99 2.92
C ILE A 113 -1.04 4.59 2.57
N SER A 114 -1.90 3.82 1.90
CA SER A 114 -3.28 4.24 1.57
C SER A 114 -4.08 4.62 2.82
N PHE A 115 -3.98 3.83 3.88
CA PHE A 115 -4.66 4.10 5.15
C PHE A 115 -4.24 5.46 5.73
N GLY A 116 -2.93 5.75 5.76
CA GLY A 116 -2.40 7.02 6.23
C GLY A 116 -2.87 8.21 5.40
N TYR A 117 -2.82 8.07 4.08
CA TYR A 117 -3.22 9.11 3.13
C TYR A 117 -4.73 9.43 3.23
N ILE A 118 -5.58 8.42 3.08
CA ILE A 118 -7.04 8.57 3.11
C ILE A 118 -7.52 9.03 4.48
N GLY A 119 -6.99 8.43 5.54
CA GLY A 119 -7.33 8.78 6.92
C GLY A 119 -6.95 10.20 7.31
N SER A 120 -5.96 10.80 6.64
CA SER A 120 -5.56 12.19 6.87
C SER A 120 -6.66 13.21 6.57
N ALA A 121 -7.72 12.81 5.86
CA ALA A 121 -8.90 13.64 5.64
C ALA A 121 -9.67 13.97 6.94
N ILE A 122 -9.58 13.13 7.95
CA ILE A 122 -10.37 13.24 9.18
C ILE A 122 -9.53 13.08 10.48
N PHE A 123 -8.30 12.62 10.38
CA PHE A 123 -7.44 12.36 11.53
C PHE A 123 -6.09 13.06 11.41
N GLY A 124 -5.55 13.49 12.53
CA GLY A 124 -4.14 13.86 12.65
C GLY A 124 -3.23 12.63 12.71
N THR A 125 -1.91 12.83 12.54
CA THR A 125 -0.90 11.77 12.50
C THR A 125 -0.96 10.86 13.74
N ASP A 126 -1.08 11.46 14.92
CA ASP A 126 -1.10 10.72 16.20
C ASP A 126 -2.29 9.76 16.28
N VAL A 127 -3.44 10.19 15.78
CA VAL A 127 -4.67 9.37 15.75
C VAL A 127 -4.55 8.24 14.76
N LEU A 128 -3.92 8.48 13.60
CA LEU A 128 -3.70 7.44 12.59
C LEU A 128 -2.68 6.40 13.07
N GLN A 129 -1.65 6.82 13.79
CA GLN A 129 -0.72 5.90 14.44
C GLN A 129 -1.38 5.08 15.55
N LEU A 130 -2.37 5.67 16.24
CA LEU A 130 -3.24 4.96 17.16
C LEU A 130 -4.30 4.12 16.44
N GLY A 131 -4.35 4.16 15.09
CA GLY A 131 -5.42 3.60 14.27
C GLY A 131 -5.66 2.10 14.42
N ALA A 132 -4.65 1.31 14.72
CA ALA A 132 -4.83 -0.08 15.17
C ALA A 132 -5.61 -0.14 16.49
N GLY A 133 -5.38 0.82 17.40
CA GLY A 133 -6.16 1.01 18.63
C GLY A 133 -7.61 1.45 18.36
N MET A 134 -7.85 2.29 17.35
CA MET A 134 -9.20 2.73 17.00
C MET A 134 -10.07 1.59 16.47
N TYR A 135 -9.51 0.69 15.67
CA TYR A 135 -10.24 -0.51 15.25
C TYR A 135 -10.68 -1.35 16.43
N GLN A 136 -9.84 -1.47 17.46
CA GLN A 136 -10.16 -2.17 18.70
C GLN A 136 -11.20 -1.43 19.56
N ILE A 137 -11.14 -0.10 19.63
CA ILE A 137 -12.13 0.72 20.35
C ILE A 137 -13.52 0.59 19.71
N MET A 138 -13.61 0.63 18.39
CA MET A 138 -14.88 0.58 17.66
C MET A 138 -15.46 -0.83 17.55
N SER A 139 -14.62 -1.87 17.58
CA SER A 139 -15.09 -3.26 17.58
C SER A 139 -15.64 -3.75 18.92
N GLY A 140 -15.68 -2.87 19.93
CA GLY A 140 -16.17 -3.21 21.27
C GLY A 140 -15.25 -4.12 22.08
N THR A 141 -14.08 -4.45 21.55
CA THR A 141 -13.04 -5.22 22.26
C THR A 141 -12.05 -4.26 22.91
N SER A 142 -12.57 -3.35 23.74
CA SER A 142 -11.77 -2.38 24.45
C SER A 142 -10.88 -3.04 25.50
N TYR A 143 -9.66 -3.35 25.12
CA TYR A 143 -8.61 -3.64 26.08
C TYR A 143 -7.53 -2.57 25.96
N TRP A 144 -7.60 -1.59 26.83
CA TRP A 144 -6.61 -0.51 26.99
C TRP A 144 -5.18 -1.02 27.20
N GLY A 145 -4.99 -2.34 27.38
CA GLY A 145 -3.70 -2.97 27.60
C GLY A 145 -2.87 -3.23 26.34
N TYR A 146 -3.44 -3.10 25.14
CA TYR A 146 -2.73 -3.39 23.87
C TYR A 146 -2.22 -2.14 23.14
N VAL A 147 -2.29 -0.96 23.77
CA VAL A 147 -1.68 0.27 23.23
C VAL A 147 -0.15 0.16 23.11
N SER A 148 0.48 -0.78 23.80
CA SER A 148 1.94 -1.02 23.72
C SER A 148 2.36 -2.10 22.68
N SER A 149 1.42 -2.82 22.13
CA SER A 149 1.66 -3.74 21.00
C SER A 149 1.09 -3.16 19.72
N TYR A 150 1.54 -1.97 19.33
CA TYR A 150 1.54 -1.59 17.95
C TYR A 150 2.20 -2.73 17.20
N GLY A 151 1.34 -3.50 16.56
CA GLY A 151 1.65 -4.76 15.97
C GLY A 151 3.00 -4.78 15.31
N ASP A 152 3.91 -5.30 16.00
CA ASP A 152 5.06 -6.11 15.61
C ASP A 152 5.93 -5.62 14.45
N ASP A 153 5.51 -4.69 13.58
CA ASP A 153 6.33 -4.20 12.48
C ASP A 153 6.43 -2.67 12.49
N PRO A 154 7.60 -2.12 12.87
CA PRO A 154 7.86 -0.68 12.80
C PRO A 154 7.62 -0.09 11.40
N LEU A 155 7.71 -0.93 10.35
CA LEU A 155 7.48 -0.50 8.97
C LEU A 155 6.02 -0.15 8.71
N ASP A 156 5.05 -0.85 9.33
CA ASP A 156 3.63 -0.52 9.16
C ASP A 156 3.32 0.90 9.64
N SER A 157 3.88 1.28 10.80
CA SER A 157 3.77 2.64 11.33
C SER A 157 4.43 3.67 10.41
N MET A 158 5.60 3.34 9.83
CA MET A 158 6.28 4.23 8.89
C MET A 158 5.48 4.39 7.60
N CYS A 159 4.86 3.34 7.09
CA CYS A 159 4.00 3.40 5.91
C CYS A 159 2.78 4.31 6.13
N ILE A 160 2.13 4.22 7.30
CA ILE A 160 1.00 5.09 7.68
C ILE A 160 1.45 6.55 7.73
N GLN A 161 2.60 6.82 8.35
CA GLN A 161 3.17 8.17 8.43
C GLN A 161 3.53 8.72 7.05
N TYR A 162 4.11 7.89 6.19
CA TYR A 162 4.42 8.26 4.82
C TYR A 162 3.17 8.65 4.04
N GLY A 163 2.12 7.83 4.11
CA GLY A 163 0.83 8.15 3.50
C GLY A 163 0.25 9.48 3.97
N TYR A 164 0.29 9.75 5.28
CA TYR A 164 -0.12 11.05 5.83
C TYR A 164 0.70 12.21 5.26
N LEU A 165 2.02 12.06 5.20
CA LEU A 165 2.92 13.11 4.72
C LEU A 165 2.79 13.38 3.23
N LEU A 166 2.53 12.36 2.41
CA LEU A 166 2.26 12.52 0.98
C LEU A 166 1.11 13.51 0.72
N LYS A 167 0.10 13.55 1.59
CA LYS A 167 -1.02 14.49 1.48
C LYS A 167 -0.74 15.83 2.13
N ASN A 168 -0.18 15.83 3.33
CA ASN A 168 -0.10 17.03 4.18
C ASN A 168 1.25 17.73 4.10
N GLN A 169 2.28 17.11 3.50
CA GLN A 169 3.64 17.61 3.30
C GLN A 169 4.45 17.83 4.60
N VAL A 170 3.78 17.99 5.73
CA VAL A 170 4.40 18.23 7.05
C VAL A 170 3.60 17.49 8.12
N ARG A 171 4.28 16.93 9.10
CA ARG A 171 3.67 16.42 10.33
C ARG A 171 4.28 17.05 11.58
N PHE A 172 3.49 17.13 12.62
CA PHE A 172 3.96 17.49 13.95
C PHE A 172 4.51 16.25 14.64
N VAL A 173 5.75 16.32 15.10
CA VAL A 173 6.39 15.29 15.90
C VAL A 173 6.32 15.68 17.37
N TYR A 174 6.52 14.72 18.26
CA TYR A 174 6.53 14.93 19.70
C TYR A 174 7.43 16.11 20.10
N MET A 175 6.96 16.98 21.00
CA MET A 175 7.60 18.24 21.45
C MET A 175 7.59 19.40 20.44
N GLY A 176 6.68 19.43 19.47
CA GLY A 176 6.54 20.56 18.55
C GLY A 176 7.60 20.65 17.46
N VAL A 177 8.40 19.60 17.27
CA VAL A 177 9.26 19.45 16.10
C VAL A 177 8.38 19.11 14.91
N THR A 178 8.64 19.74 13.76
CA THR A 178 7.99 19.41 12.50
C THR A 178 8.92 18.53 11.68
N GLU A 179 8.36 17.59 10.94
CA GLU A 179 9.08 16.78 9.97
C GLU A 179 8.41 16.92 8.61
N THR A 180 9.19 17.24 7.60
CA THR A 180 8.70 17.40 6.22
C THR A 180 8.63 16.06 5.51
N LEU A 181 7.89 16.01 4.39
CA LEU A 181 7.85 14.83 3.52
C LEU A 181 9.27 14.45 3.07
N GLU A 182 10.09 15.43 2.63
CA GLU A 182 11.43 15.19 2.12
C GLU A 182 12.35 14.56 3.19
N GLU A 183 12.33 15.10 4.41
CA GLU A 183 13.11 14.55 5.54
C GLU A 183 12.70 13.13 5.89
N PHE A 184 11.40 12.85 5.81
CA PHE A 184 10.87 11.52 6.09
C PHE A 184 11.19 10.52 4.97
N GLU A 185 11.09 10.93 3.71
CA GLU A 185 11.38 10.06 2.56
C GLU A 185 12.82 9.53 2.57
N ILE A 186 13.77 10.33 3.02
CA ILE A 186 15.17 9.87 3.18
C ILE A 186 15.21 8.66 4.10
N LYS A 187 14.61 8.77 5.29
CA LYS A 187 14.57 7.68 6.27
C LYS A 187 13.76 6.48 5.77
N PHE A 188 12.66 6.74 5.08
CA PHE A 188 11.80 5.70 4.54
C PHE A 188 12.52 4.89 3.46
N LYS A 189 13.28 5.55 2.59
CA LYS A 189 14.10 4.90 1.57
C LYS A 189 15.25 4.08 2.17
N GLU A 190 15.90 4.57 3.24
CA GLU A 190 16.97 3.84 3.92
C GLU A 190 16.50 2.50 4.49
N VAL A 191 15.28 2.43 4.98
CA VAL A 191 14.72 1.20 5.58
C VAL A 191 14.28 0.19 4.52
N HIS A 192 14.03 0.64 3.27
CA HIS A 192 13.55 -0.19 2.17
C HIS A 192 14.64 -0.57 1.15
N GLN A 193 15.90 -0.21 1.39
CA GLN A 193 17.07 -0.63 0.59
C GLN A 193 17.61 -1.97 1.03
#